data_c441ae807be30e159af3422c5784aeff
#
_entry.id   c441ae807be30e159af3422c5784aeff
#
_cell.length_a   1.000
_cell.length_b   1.000
_cell.length_c   1.000
_cell.angle_alpha   90.00
_cell.angle_beta   90.00
_cell.angle_gamma   90.00
#
_symmetry.space_group_name_H-M   'P 1'
#
loop_
_entity.id
_entity.type
_entity.pdbx_description
1 polymer ?
#
loop_
_entity_poly.entity_id
_entity_poly.type
_entity_poly.pdbx_seq_one_letter_code
_entity_poly.pdbx_strand_id
1 'polypeptide(L)'
;QASSSAASDVYKRQALGKIIEAGHLSRGFKPVYWCENCLSALAEAEVEYLEKESTAIDLLFPIDSEALESLFDTKLTSESYIATWTTTPWTLPGNKAMSVNPDFDYDLVEIEIHSSKKSLVVSSKLLEKTLERYEIDKFKSLGQVKGKELEGLKCKHPFLDQESLVISSTHVTDEIGTGFVHTAPAHGLEDYEACRDYDFDNSSLVQADGKFSEDVPFVGGKKITEANQIVVDTLESKNLLMSRNKYRHSFPHCWRHKTPLFFRATPQWFISMDKNNLLDSCLKKIDEINWLPEWGKSRINSMLSERPDWCISRQRHWGAPIPLFVNKSSGKLHKDSLKIIEKVAEKIEQGGAESWFSSDPIEF
;
A
#
# COMPACT_ATOMS: atom_id res chain seq x y z
N GLN A 1 -33.74 -8.85 -12.17
CA GLN A 1 -33.01 -7.88 -12.99
C GLN A 1 -33.26 -6.48 -12.46
N ALA A 2 -32.36 -5.96 -11.65
CA ALA A 2 -32.33 -4.53 -11.37
C ALA A 2 -31.70 -3.87 -12.61
N SER A 3 -32.51 -3.51 -13.60
CA SER A 3 -32.09 -2.54 -14.58
C SER A 3 -31.92 -1.21 -13.83
N SER A 4 -30.70 -0.71 -13.68
CA SER A 4 -30.56 0.71 -13.43
C SER A 4 -31.30 1.39 -14.58
N SER A 5 -32.26 2.26 -14.30
CA SER A 5 -32.99 2.93 -15.35
C SER A 5 -31.99 3.72 -16.23
N ALA A 6 -32.17 3.77 -17.54
CA ALA A 6 -31.31 4.54 -18.45
C ALA A 6 -31.10 5.98 -17.93
N ALA A 7 -32.12 6.56 -17.33
CA ALA A 7 -32.05 7.87 -16.67
C ALA A 7 -30.97 7.90 -15.54
N SER A 8 -30.92 6.90 -14.66
CA SER A 8 -29.88 6.85 -13.60
C SER A 8 -28.47 6.79 -14.19
N ASP A 9 -28.29 6.09 -15.29
CA ASP A 9 -26.99 5.98 -15.95
C ASP A 9 -26.59 7.28 -16.67
N VAL A 10 -27.54 8.02 -17.21
CA VAL A 10 -27.31 9.37 -17.76
C VAL A 10 -26.84 10.32 -16.66
N TYR A 11 -27.54 10.38 -15.51
CA TYR A 11 -27.15 11.26 -14.40
C TYR A 11 -25.75 10.93 -13.84
N LYS A 12 -25.37 9.67 -13.73
CA LYS A 12 -24.02 9.27 -13.32
C LYS A 12 -22.96 9.81 -14.25
N ARG A 13 -23.19 9.79 -15.57
CA ARG A 13 -22.26 10.33 -16.57
C ARG A 13 -22.18 11.83 -16.55
N GLN A 14 -23.32 12.51 -16.37
CA GLN A 14 -23.33 13.97 -16.19
C GLN A 14 -22.54 14.38 -14.94
N ALA A 15 -22.68 13.64 -13.83
CA ALA A 15 -21.87 13.86 -12.63
C ALA A 15 -20.39 13.65 -12.92
N LEU A 16 -20.01 12.57 -13.63
CA LEU A 16 -18.64 12.32 -14.05
C LEU A 16 -18.11 13.45 -14.95
N GLY A 17 -18.91 13.94 -15.89
CA GLY A 17 -18.56 15.09 -16.74
C GLY A 17 -18.20 16.32 -15.92
N LYS A 18 -19.01 16.67 -14.92
CA LYS A 18 -18.74 17.80 -14.00
C LYS A 18 -17.46 17.60 -13.18
N ILE A 19 -17.18 16.37 -12.73
CA ILE A 19 -15.95 16.03 -12.02
C ILE A 19 -14.73 16.23 -12.92
N ILE A 20 -14.83 15.84 -14.20
CA ILE A 20 -13.77 16.03 -15.19
C ILE A 20 -13.55 17.52 -15.48
N GLU A 21 -14.62 18.27 -15.70
CA GLU A 21 -14.59 19.71 -15.96
C GLU A 21 -13.94 20.47 -14.80
N ALA A 22 -14.24 20.07 -13.56
CA ALA A 22 -13.62 20.61 -12.36
C ALA A 22 -12.15 20.13 -12.13
N GLY A 23 -11.64 19.23 -12.99
CA GLY A 23 -10.25 18.77 -12.96
C GLY A 23 -9.93 17.77 -11.85
N HIS A 24 -10.95 17.17 -11.20
CA HIS A 24 -10.73 16.23 -10.09
C HIS A 24 -10.45 14.80 -10.56
N LEU A 25 -10.73 14.46 -11.83
CA LEU A 25 -10.42 13.11 -12.34
C LEU A 25 -8.94 12.95 -12.60
N SER A 26 -8.38 11.83 -12.17
CA SER A 26 -7.00 11.44 -12.44
C SER A 26 -6.92 9.97 -12.83
N ARG A 27 -5.98 9.64 -13.71
CA ARG A 27 -5.55 8.28 -13.95
C ARG A 27 -4.24 8.06 -13.18
N GLY A 28 -4.19 7.04 -12.34
CA GLY A 28 -3.02 6.76 -11.53
C GLY A 28 -2.66 5.27 -11.55
N PHE A 29 -1.40 5.01 -11.31
CA PHE A 29 -0.86 3.69 -11.05
C PHE A 29 -0.53 3.63 -9.56
N LYS A 30 -1.53 3.24 -8.75
CA LYS A 30 -1.45 3.24 -7.29
C LYS A 30 -1.90 1.89 -6.74
N PRO A 31 -1.42 1.48 -5.55
CA PRO A 31 -2.00 0.36 -4.83
C PRO A 31 -3.47 0.60 -4.54
N VAL A 32 -4.29 -0.39 -4.85
CA VAL A 32 -5.73 -0.39 -4.51
C VAL A 32 -6.07 -1.71 -3.83
N TYR A 33 -7.14 -1.71 -3.03
CA TYR A 33 -7.71 -2.95 -2.55
C TYR A 33 -8.10 -3.83 -3.73
N TRP A 34 -7.63 -5.06 -3.73
CA TRP A 34 -7.87 -6.01 -4.80
C TRP A 34 -8.42 -7.32 -4.27
N CYS A 35 -9.44 -7.83 -4.93
CA CYS A 35 -10.03 -9.14 -4.62
C CYS A 35 -9.69 -10.13 -5.75
N GLU A 36 -8.96 -11.20 -5.42
CA GLU A 36 -8.61 -12.25 -6.38
C GLU A 36 -9.83 -12.98 -6.96
N ASN A 37 -10.92 -13.10 -6.18
CA ASN A 37 -12.15 -13.75 -6.62
C ASN A 37 -13.05 -12.84 -7.47
N CYS A 38 -13.01 -11.53 -7.23
CA CYS A 38 -13.66 -10.56 -8.11
C CYS A 38 -12.85 -10.29 -9.38
N LEU A 39 -11.54 -10.51 -9.35
CA LEU A 39 -10.56 -10.04 -10.34
C LEU A 39 -10.69 -8.53 -10.56
N SER A 40 -10.89 -7.76 -9.50
CA SER A 40 -11.24 -6.34 -9.59
C SER A 40 -10.77 -5.55 -8.37
N ALA A 41 -10.50 -4.26 -8.63
CA ALA A 41 -10.31 -3.26 -7.59
C ALA A 41 -11.60 -3.04 -6.80
N LEU A 42 -11.45 -2.63 -5.54
CA LEU A 42 -12.51 -2.19 -4.65
C LEU A 42 -12.25 -0.78 -4.16
N ALA A 43 -13.34 -0.02 -3.94
CA ALA A 43 -13.26 1.20 -3.14
C ALA A 43 -13.32 0.84 -1.64
N GLU A 44 -12.93 1.78 -0.79
CA GLU A 44 -12.93 1.60 0.66
C GLU A 44 -14.32 1.18 1.19
N ALA A 45 -15.41 1.74 0.67
CA ALA A 45 -16.78 1.40 1.05
C ALA A 45 -17.19 -0.06 0.72
N GLU A 46 -16.37 -0.78 -0.04
CA GLU A 46 -16.57 -2.19 -0.41
C GLU A 46 -15.65 -3.12 0.39
N VAL A 47 -14.96 -2.57 1.40
CA VAL A 47 -14.06 -3.30 2.30
C VAL A 47 -14.74 -3.48 3.65
N GLU A 48 -14.71 -4.70 4.15
CA GLU A 48 -15.12 -5.04 5.51
C GLU A 48 -13.90 -5.48 6.30
N TYR A 49 -13.83 -5.06 7.56
CA TYR A 49 -12.73 -5.44 8.43
C TYR A 49 -13.17 -6.58 9.33
N LEU A 50 -12.49 -7.72 9.20
CA LEU A 50 -12.74 -8.93 9.99
C LEU A 50 -11.48 -9.34 10.73
N GLU A 51 -11.62 -9.97 11.88
CA GLU A 51 -10.49 -10.56 12.61
C GLU A 51 -9.84 -11.68 11.81
N LYS A 52 -8.54 -11.60 11.66
CA LYS A 52 -7.72 -12.59 10.98
C LYS A 52 -6.48 -12.92 11.80
N GLU A 53 -6.11 -14.20 11.83
CA GLU A 53 -4.82 -14.64 12.34
C GLU A 53 -3.82 -14.71 11.16
N SER A 54 -2.75 -13.93 11.26
CA SER A 54 -1.66 -13.89 10.28
C SER A 54 -0.37 -14.40 10.92
N THR A 55 0.55 -14.88 10.09
CA THR A 55 1.92 -15.15 10.52
C THR A 55 2.68 -13.82 10.58
N ALA A 56 3.03 -13.39 11.78
CA ALA A 56 3.93 -12.26 11.99
C ALA A 56 5.36 -12.78 12.11
N ILE A 57 6.30 -12.11 11.47
CA ILE A 57 7.73 -12.43 11.56
C ILE A 57 8.54 -11.20 11.88
N ASP A 58 9.61 -11.43 12.65
CA ASP A 58 10.74 -10.51 12.77
C ASP A 58 11.88 -11.06 11.93
N LEU A 59 12.51 -10.21 11.14
CA LEU A 59 13.61 -10.58 10.23
C LEU A 59 14.70 -9.52 10.18
N LEU A 60 15.85 -9.92 9.67
CA LEU A 60 17.05 -9.10 9.59
C LEU A 60 17.37 -8.72 8.15
N PHE A 61 17.61 -7.42 7.93
CA PHE A 61 18.18 -6.90 6.70
C PHE A 61 19.67 -6.63 6.94
N PRO A 62 20.59 -7.32 6.25
CA PRO A 62 22.01 -7.06 6.38
C PRO A 62 22.35 -5.63 5.94
N ILE A 63 23.20 -4.97 6.70
CA ILE A 63 23.70 -3.63 6.41
C ILE A 63 25.22 -3.59 6.53
N ASP A 64 25.86 -2.68 5.80
CA ASP A 64 27.29 -2.50 5.89
C ASP A 64 27.71 -2.00 7.29
N SER A 65 28.59 -2.74 7.93
CA SER A 65 29.09 -2.41 9.28
C SER A 65 29.90 -1.11 9.29
N GLU A 66 30.65 -0.79 8.24
CA GLU A 66 31.44 0.45 8.16
C GLU A 66 30.54 1.70 8.18
N ALA A 67 29.39 1.62 7.51
CA ALA A 67 28.40 2.70 7.53
C ALA A 67 27.85 2.96 8.93
N LEU A 68 27.54 1.89 9.68
CA LEU A 68 27.09 2.00 11.08
C LEU A 68 28.22 2.44 12.02
N GLU A 69 29.44 1.95 11.85
CA GLU A 69 30.60 2.39 12.63
C GLU A 69 30.81 3.90 12.55
N SER A 70 30.72 4.44 11.33
CA SER A 70 30.82 5.88 11.09
C SER A 70 29.70 6.68 11.74
N LEU A 71 28.46 6.17 11.65
CA LEU A 71 27.29 6.87 12.14
C LEU A 71 27.19 6.85 13.68
N PHE A 72 27.53 5.72 14.31
CA PHE A 72 27.42 5.54 15.77
C PHE A 72 28.74 5.80 16.53
N ASP A 73 29.78 6.26 15.83
CA ASP A 73 31.14 6.48 16.35
C ASP A 73 31.63 5.29 17.22
N THR A 74 31.51 4.08 16.66
CA THR A 74 31.84 2.83 17.37
C THR A 74 32.56 1.86 16.46
N LYS A 75 33.16 0.81 17.04
CA LYS A 75 33.74 -0.30 16.27
C LYS A 75 32.92 -1.56 16.42
N LEU A 76 32.60 -2.19 15.32
CA LEU A 76 31.81 -3.41 15.25
C LEU A 76 32.72 -4.62 14.96
N THR A 77 32.49 -5.70 15.70
CA THR A 77 33.20 -6.96 15.53
C THR A 77 32.30 -8.09 15.00
N SER A 78 31.04 -7.77 14.75
CA SER A 78 29.99 -8.68 14.30
C SER A 78 29.27 -8.14 13.08
N GLU A 79 28.60 -9.03 12.35
CA GLU A 79 27.72 -8.66 11.26
C GLU A 79 26.58 -7.76 11.74
N SER A 80 26.21 -6.80 10.90
CA SER A 80 25.28 -5.74 11.25
C SER A 80 23.96 -5.86 10.47
N TYR A 81 22.87 -5.57 11.16
CA TYR A 81 21.54 -5.75 10.64
C TYR A 81 20.58 -4.65 11.08
N ILE A 82 19.58 -4.37 10.24
CA ILE A 82 18.36 -3.70 10.66
C ILE A 82 17.31 -4.76 10.95
N ALA A 83 16.71 -4.71 12.14
CA ALA A 83 15.60 -5.58 12.49
C ALA A 83 14.27 -4.97 12.01
N THR A 84 13.43 -5.77 11.37
CA THR A 84 12.09 -5.34 10.94
C THR A 84 11.04 -6.39 11.24
N TRP A 85 9.78 -5.98 11.31
CA TRP A 85 8.64 -6.82 11.62
C TRP A 85 7.56 -6.68 10.55
N THR A 86 6.92 -7.80 10.17
CA THR A 86 5.83 -7.79 9.20
C THR A 86 4.82 -8.90 9.46
N THR A 87 3.55 -8.66 9.14
CA THR A 87 2.46 -9.66 9.08
C THR A 87 2.19 -10.16 7.66
N THR A 88 2.93 -9.64 6.68
CA THR A 88 2.75 -9.95 5.25
C THR A 88 4.08 -10.36 4.60
N PRO A 89 4.70 -11.47 5.01
CA PRO A 89 5.99 -11.91 4.47
C PRO A 89 6.04 -11.98 2.94
N TRP A 90 4.91 -12.28 2.31
CA TRP A 90 4.78 -12.37 0.87
C TRP A 90 5.08 -11.05 0.13
N THR A 91 5.07 -9.88 0.82
CA THR A 91 5.41 -8.59 0.18
C THR A 91 6.92 -8.34 0.10
N LEU A 92 7.74 -9.11 0.83
CA LEU A 92 9.20 -8.96 0.82
C LEU A 92 9.84 -9.00 -0.57
N PRO A 93 9.44 -9.87 -1.52
CA PRO A 93 9.98 -9.80 -2.88
C PRO A 93 9.80 -8.45 -3.56
N GLY A 94 8.80 -7.68 -3.16
CA GLY A 94 8.51 -6.32 -3.65
C GLY A 94 9.16 -5.20 -2.83
N ASN A 95 10.01 -5.51 -1.87
CA ASN A 95 10.72 -4.51 -1.07
C ASN A 95 11.54 -3.56 -1.94
N LYS A 96 11.46 -2.25 -1.65
CA LYS A 96 12.26 -1.20 -2.28
C LYS A 96 12.98 -0.34 -1.24
N ALA A 97 12.43 -0.24 -0.04
CA ALA A 97 12.96 0.61 1.00
C ALA A 97 12.71 0.04 2.40
N MET A 98 13.39 0.64 3.37
CA MET A 98 13.15 0.49 4.80
C MET A 98 12.76 1.86 5.35
N SER A 99 11.52 2.01 5.79
CA SER A 99 11.05 3.27 6.36
C SER A 99 11.40 3.39 7.84
N VAL A 100 11.87 4.60 8.23
CA VAL A 100 12.14 5.00 9.61
C VAL A 100 11.38 6.28 9.93
N ASN A 101 11.05 6.49 11.20
CA ASN A 101 10.53 7.77 11.63
C ASN A 101 11.70 8.72 11.94
N PRO A 102 11.80 9.89 11.29
CA PRO A 102 12.95 10.79 11.44
C PRO A 102 13.13 11.34 12.86
N ASP A 103 12.04 11.41 13.63
CA ASP A 103 12.03 12.00 14.99
C ASP A 103 12.30 10.98 16.11
N PHE A 104 12.26 9.66 15.79
CA PHE A 104 12.51 8.63 16.80
C PHE A 104 14.00 8.44 17.07
N ASP A 105 14.30 7.91 18.26
CA ASP A 105 15.63 7.45 18.62
C ASP A 105 15.79 5.98 18.24
N TYR A 106 16.98 5.62 17.74
CA TYR A 106 17.35 4.27 17.33
C TYR A 106 18.64 3.87 18.00
N ASP A 107 18.62 2.72 18.65
CA ASP A 107 19.76 2.13 19.33
C ASP A 107 20.48 1.12 18.44
N LEU A 108 21.79 1.17 18.44
CA LEU A 108 22.65 0.09 17.96
C LEU A 108 23.04 -0.78 19.15
N VAL A 109 22.71 -2.06 19.08
CA VAL A 109 22.97 -3.01 20.16
C VAL A 109 23.70 -4.26 19.67
N GLU A 110 24.63 -4.77 20.45
CA GLU A 110 25.25 -6.09 20.23
C GLU A 110 24.48 -7.14 21.06
N ILE A 111 24.06 -8.18 20.39
CA ILE A 111 23.37 -9.34 20.98
C ILE A 111 24.12 -10.62 20.64
N GLU A 112 23.87 -11.69 21.40
CA GLU A 112 24.40 -13.02 21.13
C GLU A 112 23.28 -14.01 20.89
N ILE A 113 23.30 -14.67 19.71
CA ILE A 113 22.34 -15.68 19.30
C ILE A 113 23.11 -16.94 18.91
N HIS A 114 22.83 -18.10 19.54
CA HIS A 114 23.47 -19.38 19.24
C HIS A 114 25.02 -19.27 19.20
N SER A 115 25.60 -18.53 20.14
CA SER A 115 27.05 -18.25 20.23
C SER A 115 27.62 -17.40 19.08
N SER A 116 26.76 -16.76 18.31
CA SER A 116 27.15 -15.79 17.28
C SER A 116 26.73 -14.38 17.69
N LYS A 117 27.66 -13.44 17.60
CA LYS A 117 27.37 -12.03 17.87
C LYS A 117 26.78 -11.37 16.63
N LYS A 118 25.76 -10.55 16.84
CA LYS A 118 25.11 -9.71 15.81
C LYS A 118 24.94 -8.30 16.36
N SER A 119 25.12 -7.30 15.48
CA SER A 119 24.80 -5.91 15.79
C SER A 119 23.46 -5.54 15.16
N LEU A 120 22.50 -5.06 15.96
CA LEU A 120 21.15 -4.72 15.49
C LEU A 120 20.85 -3.24 15.68
N VAL A 121 20.21 -2.63 14.69
CA VAL A 121 19.57 -1.31 14.82
C VAL A 121 18.08 -1.50 15.03
N VAL A 122 17.54 -0.90 16.10
CA VAL A 122 16.13 -1.00 16.53
C VAL A 122 15.71 0.33 17.16
N SER A 123 14.43 0.73 17.04
CA SER A 123 13.92 1.90 17.79
C SER A 123 14.10 1.73 19.28
N SER A 124 14.63 2.76 19.95
CA SER A 124 14.92 2.74 21.39
C SER A 124 13.70 2.40 22.23
N LYS A 125 12.52 2.92 21.86
CA LYS A 125 11.26 2.66 22.58
C LYS A 125 10.78 1.21 22.44
N LEU A 126 11.12 0.54 21.34
CA LEU A 126 10.70 -0.83 21.06
C LEU A 126 11.78 -1.87 21.36
N LEU A 127 12.98 -1.45 21.77
CA LEU A 127 14.14 -2.32 21.96
C LEU A 127 13.85 -3.48 22.93
N GLU A 128 13.36 -3.19 24.14
CA GLU A 128 13.09 -4.21 25.16
C GLU A 128 12.05 -5.23 24.66
N LYS A 129 10.92 -4.75 24.09
CA LYS A 129 9.87 -5.61 23.52
C LYS A 129 10.39 -6.46 22.35
N THR A 130 11.31 -5.92 21.56
CA THR A 130 11.91 -6.64 20.42
C THR A 130 12.83 -7.74 20.92
N LEU A 131 13.69 -7.45 21.89
CA LEU A 131 14.60 -8.45 22.48
C LEU A 131 13.85 -9.54 23.25
N GLU A 132 12.75 -9.19 23.93
CA GLU A 132 11.84 -10.16 24.56
C GLU A 132 11.27 -11.15 23.53
N ARG A 133 10.80 -10.65 22.35
CA ARG A 133 10.33 -11.52 21.26
C ARG A 133 11.42 -12.42 20.69
N TYR A 134 12.68 -12.02 20.79
CA TYR A 134 13.85 -12.79 20.36
C TYR A 134 14.40 -13.72 21.45
N GLU A 135 13.78 -13.73 22.63
CA GLU A 135 14.22 -14.48 23.80
C GLU A 135 15.66 -14.12 24.23
N ILE A 136 16.01 -12.83 24.13
CA ILE A 136 17.33 -12.29 24.46
C ILE A 136 17.25 -11.45 25.72
N ASP A 137 17.89 -11.94 26.81
CA ASP A 137 17.91 -11.25 28.09
C ASP A 137 19.08 -10.27 28.25
N LYS A 138 20.14 -10.41 27.44
CA LYS A 138 21.37 -9.62 27.58
C LYS A 138 21.75 -9.00 26.23
N PHE A 139 22.05 -7.72 26.28
CA PHE A 139 22.59 -6.99 25.14
C PHE A 139 23.60 -5.94 25.62
N LYS A 140 24.43 -5.47 24.70
CA LYS A 140 25.35 -4.35 24.94
C LYS A 140 24.91 -3.19 24.05
N SER A 141 24.57 -2.04 24.63
CA SER A 141 24.34 -0.81 23.87
C SER A 141 25.67 -0.30 23.31
N LEU A 142 25.66 0.06 22.03
CA LEU A 142 26.82 0.56 21.29
C LEU A 142 26.68 2.03 20.88
N GLY A 143 25.48 2.60 20.92
CA GLY A 143 25.20 3.98 20.59
C GLY A 143 23.74 4.21 20.23
N GLN A 144 23.38 5.48 20.08
CA GLN A 144 22.02 5.93 19.73
C GLN A 144 22.10 7.09 18.74
N VAL A 145 21.18 7.12 17.76
CA VAL A 145 21.05 8.19 16.77
C VAL A 145 19.58 8.53 16.52
N LYS A 146 19.31 9.66 15.89
CA LYS A 146 17.97 9.98 15.39
C LYS A 146 17.67 9.27 14.06
N GLY A 147 16.41 8.92 13.83
CA GLY A 147 16.00 8.27 12.57
C GLY A 147 16.38 9.04 11.32
N LYS A 148 16.36 10.37 11.35
CA LYS A 148 16.81 11.21 10.23
C LYS A 148 18.28 10.99 9.83
N GLU A 149 19.11 10.52 10.76
CA GLU A 149 20.53 10.25 10.51
C GLU A 149 20.76 8.90 9.83
N LEU A 150 19.75 7.99 9.91
CA LEU A 150 19.74 6.70 9.22
C LEU A 150 19.33 6.82 7.74
N GLU A 151 18.70 7.94 7.36
CA GLU A 151 18.24 8.16 5.98
C GLU A 151 19.40 8.10 4.99
N GLY A 152 19.17 7.43 3.87
CA GLY A 152 20.19 7.24 2.83
C GLY A 152 21.10 6.03 3.01
N LEU A 153 21.07 5.36 4.18
CA LEU A 153 21.75 4.09 4.34
C LEU A 153 21.15 3.02 3.42
N LYS A 154 21.95 2.03 3.06
CA LYS A 154 21.55 0.94 2.18
C LYS A 154 21.67 -0.39 2.89
N CYS A 155 20.59 -1.14 2.88
CA CYS A 155 20.56 -2.51 3.35
C CYS A 155 20.59 -3.47 2.16
N LYS A 156 21.14 -4.66 2.34
CA LYS A 156 20.99 -5.76 1.39
C LYS A 156 19.64 -6.42 1.63
N HIS A 157 18.93 -6.71 0.54
CA HIS A 157 17.70 -7.50 0.65
C HIS A 157 18.03 -8.90 1.20
N PRO A 158 17.23 -9.47 2.12
CA PRO A 158 17.59 -10.70 2.84
C PRO A 158 17.79 -11.94 1.94
N PHE A 159 17.20 -11.95 0.74
CA PHE A 159 17.31 -13.12 -0.16
C PHE A 159 17.36 -12.80 -1.66
N LEU A 160 17.17 -11.54 -2.07
CA LEU A 160 17.34 -11.09 -3.46
C LEU A 160 18.65 -10.31 -3.60
N ASP A 161 19.22 -10.31 -4.80
CA ASP A 161 20.38 -9.49 -5.13
C ASP A 161 19.95 -8.05 -5.48
N GLN A 162 19.51 -7.34 -4.45
CA GLN A 162 19.11 -5.94 -4.55
C GLN A 162 19.35 -5.20 -3.23
N GLU A 163 19.44 -3.87 -3.31
CA GLU A 163 19.55 -2.99 -2.17
C GLU A 163 18.16 -2.47 -1.76
N SER A 164 18.02 -2.18 -0.47
CA SER A 164 16.87 -1.53 0.15
C SER A 164 17.35 -0.22 0.76
N LEU A 165 16.83 0.91 0.27
CA LEU A 165 17.23 2.24 0.76
C LEU A 165 16.49 2.56 2.07
N VAL A 166 17.19 3.09 3.07
CA VAL A 166 16.54 3.65 4.27
C VAL A 166 15.98 5.03 3.92
N ILE A 167 14.68 5.21 4.14
CA ILE A 167 13.93 6.44 3.85
C ILE A 167 13.19 6.94 5.08
N SER A 168 13.03 8.26 5.20
CA SER A 168 12.24 8.87 6.27
C SER A 168 10.75 8.83 5.96
N SER A 169 9.93 8.40 6.93
CA SER A 169 8.47 8.47 6.80
C SER A 169 7.77 8.53 8.16
N THR A 170 6.77 9.40 8.24
CA THR A 170 5.99 9.61 9.47
C THR A 170 4.95 8.53 9.76
N HIS A 171 4.68 7.61 8.82
CA HIS A 171 3.76 6.48 9.05
C HIS A 171 4.35 5.42 9.98
N VAL A 172 5.68 5.43 10.19
CA VAL A 172 6.34 4.52 11.13
C VAL A 172 5.97 4.90 12.56
N THR A 173 5.39 3.96 13.30
CA THR A 173 4.97 4.14 14.69
C THR A 173 5.93 3.44 15.66
N ASP A 174 5.85 3.82 16.94
CA ASP A 174 6.61 3.22 18.05
C ASP A 174 5.72 2.37 18.99
N GLU A 175 4.61 1.86 18.48
CA GLU A 175 3.66 1.06 19.24
C GLU A 175 3.93 -0.43 19.10
N ILE A 176 4.26 -0.87 17.88
CA ILE A 176 4.48 -2.27 17.52
C ILE A 176 5.64 -2.41 16.52
N GLY A 177 6.23 -3.61 16.45
CA GLY A 177 7.32 -3.91 15.53
C GLY A 177 8.69 -3.60 16.11
N THR A 178 9.56 -3.00 15.32
CA THR A 178 10.96 -2.69 15.64
C THR A 178 11.32 -1.21 15.42
N GLY A 179 10.37 -0.41 14.94
CA GLY A 179 10.62 0.98 14.50
C GLY A 179 11.15 1.09 13.06
N PHE A 180 11.33 -0.03 12.38
CA PHE A 180 11.59 -0.09 10.96
C PHE A 180 10.44 -0.78 10.25
N VAL A 181 10.00 -0.22 9.14
CA VAL A 181 8.95 -0.81 8.30
C VAL A 181 9.54 -1.20 6.95
N HIS A 182 9.46 -2.49 6.62
CA HIS A 182 9.70 -2.98 5.29
C HIS A 182 8.71 -2.35 4.32
N THR A 183 9.19 -1.69 3.29
CA THR A 183 8.39 -0.84 2.41
C THR A 183 8.33 -1.41 0.99
N ALA A 184 7.10 -1.75 0.55
CA ALA A 184 6.81 -2.31 -0.77
C ALA A 184 5.72 -1.47 -1.46
N PRO A 185 6.09 -0.43 -2.23
CA PRO A 185 5.17 0.58 -2.75
C PRO A 185 4.09 0.05 -3.70
N ALA A 186 4.26 -1.14 -4.26
CA ALA A 186 3.22 -1.80 -5.06
C ALA A 186 2.13 -2.47 -4.22
N HIS A 187 2.36 -2.68 -2.91
CA HIS A 187 1.56 -3.53 -2.03
C HIS A 187 1.11 -2.86 -0.73
N GLY A 188 1.30 -1.55 -0.57
CA GLY A 188 0.85 -0.74 0.56
C GLY A 188 0.59 0.71 0.15
N LEU A 189 -0.48 1.32 0.66
CA LEU A 189 -0.77 2.75 0.38
C LEU A 189 0.23 3.65 1.07
N GLU A 190 0.51 3.40 2.33
CA GLU A 190 1.48 4.16 3.13
C GLU A 190 2.90 4.00 2.56
N ASP A 191 3.24 2.77 2.12
CA ASP A 191 4.49 2.48 1.44
C ASP A 191 4.62 3.26 0.12
N TYR A 192 3.53 3.30 -0.65
CA TYR A 192 3.48 4.05 -1.90
C TYR A 192 3.69 5.56 -1.67
N GLU A 193 3.02 6.14 -0.68
CA GLU A 193 3.18 7.56 -0.34
C GLU A 193 4.58 7.86 0.20
N ALA A 194 5.15 6.99 1.03
CA ALA A 194 6.53 7.11 1.52
C ALA A 194 7.57 7.07 0.38
N CYS A 195 7.27 6.33 -0.67
CA CYS A 195 8.16 6.18 -1.83
C CYS A 195 7.89 7.20 -2.96
N ARG A 196 6.95 8.14 -2.78
CA ARG A 196 6.45 9.01 -3.85
C ARG A 196 7.53 9.88 -4.52
N ASP A 197 8.48 10.35 -3.72
CA ASP A 197 9.56 11.24 -4.19
C ASP A 197 10.81 10.49 -4.65
N TYR A 198 10.76 9.15 -4.62
CA TYR A 198 11.84 8.27 -5.07
C TYR A 198 11.47 7.61 -6.41
N ASP A 199 12.47 7.39 -7.25
CA ASP A 199 12.30 6.72 -8.56
C ASP A 199 12.35 5.19 -8.41
N PHE A 200 11.39 4.65 -7.66
CA PHE A 200 11.23 3.21 -7.51
C PHE A 200 10.23 2.64 -8.53
N ASP A 201 10.54 1.43 -9.03
CA ASP A 201 9.57 0.66 -9.80
C ASP A 201 8.43 0.17 -8.87
N ASN A 202 7.23 0.69 -9.11
CA ASN A 202 6.03 0.38 -8.37
C ASN A 202 5.16 -0.70 -9.07
N SER A 203 5.73 -1.44 -10.02
CA SER A 203 5.02 -2.54 -10.70
C SER A 203 4.63 -3.62 -9.72
N SER A 204 3.35 -4.04 -9.77
CA SER A 204 2.89 -5.13 -8.92
C SER A 204 3.48 -6.46 -9.36
N LEU A 205 4.11 -7.16 -8.45
CA LEU A 205 4.61 -8.53 -8.67
C LEU A 205 3.49 -9.57 -8.64
N VAL A 206 2.30 -9.21 -8.15
CA VAL A 206 1.14 -10.10 -8.03
C VAL A 206 0.12 -9.77 -9.10
N GLN A 207 -0.33 -10.79 -9.82
CA GLN A 207 -1.32 -10.74 -10.87
C GLN A 207 -2.75 -10.64 -10.30
N ALA A 208 -3.73 -10.49 -11.19
CA ALA A 208 -5.13 -10.31 -10.81
C ALA A 208 -5.72 -11.51 -10.03
N ASP A 209 -5.25 -12.70 -10.27
CA ASP A 209 -5.68 -13.95 -9.65
C ASP A 209 -4.96 -14.26 -8.31
N GLY A 210 -4.16 -13.32 -7.80
CA GLY A 210 -3.42 -13.47 -6.55
C GLY A 210 -2.16 -14.32 -6.65
N LYS A 211 -1.68 -14.61 -7.86
CA LYS A 211 -0.41 -15.30 -8.09
C LYS A 211 0.69 -14.31 -8.42
N PHE A 212 1.90 -14.63 -8.00
CA PHE A 212 3.09 -13.93 -8.46
C PHE A 212 3.32 -14.15 -9.96
N SER A 213 3.88 -13.14 -10.64
CA SER A 213 4.37 -13.28 -12.01
C SER A 213 5.47 -14.36 -12.05
N GLU A 214 5.53 -15.12 -13.15
CA GLU A 214 6.43 -16.29 -13.27
C GLU A 214 7.92 -15.94 -13.14
N ASP A 215 8.28 -14.70 -13.46
CA ASP A 215 9.64 -14.17 -13.43
C ASP A 215 10.12 -13.74 -12.05
N VAL A 216 9.24 -13.73 -11.03
CA VAL A 216 9.60 -13.32 -9.67
C VAL A 216 10.42 -14.44 -9.00
N PRO A 217 11.67 -14.18 -8.58
CA PRO A 217 12.50 -15.18 -7.92
C PRO A 217 11.83 -15.80 -6.69
N PHE A 218 12.04 -17.08 -6.46
CA PHE A 218 11.55 -17.89 -5.33
C PHE A 218 10.03 -18.14 -5.30
N VAL A 219 9.20 -17.18 -5.72
CA VAL A 219 7.74 -17.22 -5.56
C VAL A 219 6.97 -17.17 -6.88
N GLY A 220 7.65 -17.17 -8.03
CA GLY A 220 7.03 -17.14 -9.37
C GLY A 220 5.94 -18.20 -9.55
N GLY A 221 4.78 -17.79 -10.08
CA GLY A 221 3.60 -18.65 -10.28
C GLY A 221 2.86 -19.08 -9.00
N LYS A 222 3.39 -18.77 -7.81
CA LYS A 222 2.78 -19.15 -6.53
C LYS A 222 1.70 -18.18 -6.08
N LYS A 223 0.70 -18.67 -5.37
CA LYS A 223 -0.27 -17.82 -4.68
C LYS A 223 0.35 -17.10 -3.48
N ILE A 224 -0.21 -15.96 -3.12
CA ILE A 224 0.21 -15.17 -1.93
C ILE A 224 0.29 -16.05 -0.67
N THR A 225 -0.65 -16.97 -0.47
CA THR A 225 -0.67 -17.87 0.69
C THR A 225 0.50 -18.86 0.70
N GLU A 226 0.91 -19.37 -0.46
CA GLU A 226 2.06 -20.26 -0.61
C GLU A 226 3.37 -19.46 -0.47
N ALA A 227 3.41 -18.27 -1.05
CA ALA A 227 4.57 -17.38 -0.99
C ALA A 227 4.93 -17.00 0.44
N ASN A 228 3.96 -16.80 1.33
CA ASN A 228 4.22 -16.55 2.74
C ASN A 228 5.13 -17.62 3.36
N GLN A 229 4.81 -18.92 3.15
CA GLN A 229 5.59 -20.01 3.69
C GLN A 229 6.98 -20.09 3.05
N ILE A 230 7.06 -19.96 1.72
CA ILE A 230 8.34 -20.00 0.99
C ILE A 230 9.29 -18.89 1.47
N VAL A 231 8.79 -17.70 1.69
CA VAL A 231 9.59 -16.58 2.19
C VAL A 231 10.09 -16.85 3.61
N VAL A 232 9.22 -17.33 4.49
CA VAL A 232 9.60 -17.69 5.88
C VAL A 232 10.70 -18.77 5.88
N ASP A 233 10.52 -19.84 5.13
CA ASP A 233 11.48 -20.95 5.03
C ASP A 233 12.82 -20.46 4.44
N THR A 234 12.77 -19.52 3.48
CA THR A 234 13.98 -18.93 2.90
C THR A 234 14.74 -18.08 3.93
N LEU A 235 14.06 -17.28 4.73
CA LEU A 235 14.67 -16.49 5.79
C LEU A 235 15.27 -17.35 6.88
N GLU A 236 14.58 -18.42 7.28
CA GLU A 236 15.06 -19.40 8.25
C GLU A 236 16.33 -20.10 7.76
N SER A 237 16.36 -20.56 6.52
CA SER A 237 17.54 -21.22 5.92
C SER A 237 18.78 -20.33 5.84
N LYS A 238 18.57 -18.99 5.84
CA LYS A 238 19.64 -17.98 5.81
C LYS A 238 20.00 -17.42 7.20
N ASN A 239 19.40 -17.93 8.28
CA ASN A 239 19.53 -17.40 9.65
C ASN A 239 19.20 -15.90 9.78
N LEU A 240 18.21 -15.44 9.00
CA LEU A 240 17.72 -14.07 9.00
C LEU A 240 16.32 -13.94 9.61
N LEU A 241 15.68 -15.04 9.99
CA LEU A 241 14.44 -15.08 10.75
C LEU A 241 14.75 -15.03 12.24
N MET A 242 14.21 -14.02 12.95
CA MET A 242 14.44 -13.86 14.40
C MET A 242 13.28 -14.38 15.24
N SER A 243 12.07 -14.22 14.77
CA SER A 243 10.86 -14.63 15.50
C SER A 243 9.75 -14.96 14.50
N ARG A 244 8.88 -15.91 14.87
CA ARG A 244 7.69 -16.27 14.12
C ARG A 244 6.54 -16.51 15.08
N ASN A 245 5.49 -15.68 14.98
CA ASN A 245 4.35 -15.74 15.88
C ASN A 245 3.03 -15.65 15.12
N LYS A 246 1.96 -16.13 15.73
CA LYS A 246 0.60 -15.85 15.28
C LYS A 246 0.17 -14.49 15.79
N TYR A 247 -0.34 -13.66 14.90
CA TYR A 247 -0.80 -12.33 15.22
C TYR A 247 -2.24 -12.14 14.76
N ARG A 248 -3.11 -11.83 15.72
CA ARG A 248 -4.54 -11.59 15.47
C ARG A 248 -4.78 -10.10 15.33
N HIS A 249 -5.35 -9.70 14.20
CA HIS A 249 -5.62 -8.30 13.90
C HIS A 249 -6.82 -8.14 12.97
N SER A 250 -7.35 -6.92 12.93
CA SER A 250 -8.37 -6.52 11.97
C SER A 250 -7.75 -6.48 10.56
N PHE A 251 -8.36 -7.16 9.59
CA PHE A 251 -7.82 -7.30 8.24
C PHE A 251 -8.89 -7.02 7.18
N PRO A 252 -8.57 -6.34 6.08
CA PRO A 252 -9.53 -5.99 5.03
C PRO A 252 -10.00 -7.24 4.27
N HIS A 253 -11.31 -7.36 4.11
CA HIS A 253 -11.98 -8.43 3.38
C HIS A 253 -12.92 -7.87 2.32
N CYS A 254 -13.12 -8.62 1.26
CA CYS A 254 -14.08 -8.31 0.22
C CYS A 254 -15.51 -8.41 0.76
N TRP A 255 -16.30 -7.34 0.64
CA TRP A 255 -17.70 -7.31 1.09
C TRP A 255 -18.56 -8.41 0.47
N ARG A 256 -18.25 -8.86 -0.76
CA ARG A 256 -18.98 -9.87 -1.52
C ARG A 256 -18.55 -11.30 -1.19
N HIS A 257 -17.23 -11.58 -1.26
CA HIS A 257 -16.70 -12.92 -1.11
C HIS A 257 -16.25 -13.25 0.32
N LYS A 258 -16.16 -12.22 1.19
CA LYS A 258 -15.66 -12.37 2.57
C LYS A 258 -14.23 -12.96 2.62
N THR A 259 -13.49 -12.84 1.52
CA THR A 259 -12.08 -13.28 1.42
C THR A 259 -11.14 -12.12 1.72
N PRO A 260 -9.95 -12.38 2.28
CA PRO A 260 -8.93 -11.37 2.49
C PRO A 260 -8.59 -10.62 1.21
N LEU A 261 -8.36 -9.33 1.32
CA LEU A 261 -7.89 -8.48 0.24
C LEU A 261 -6.37 -8.33 0.29
N PHE A 262 -5.79 -7.92 -0.81
CA PHE A 262 -4.41 -7.45 -0.87
C PHE A 262 -4.32 -6.15 -1.66
N PHE A 263 -3.27 -5.39 -1.44
CA PHE A 263 -2.99 -4.22 -2.23
C PHE A 263 -2.26 -4.61 -3.52
N ARG A 264 -2.70 -4.03 -4.63
CA ARG A 264 -2.11 -4.23 -5.94
C ARG A 264 -2.02 -2.90 -6.69
N ALA A 265 -0.81 -2.49 -7.05
CA ALA A 265 -0.63 -1.34 -7.94
C ALA A 265 -1.10 -1.71 -9.35
N THR A 266 -2.01 -0.93 -9.88
CA THR A 266 -2.60 -1.14 -11.21
C THR A 266 -3.19 0.15 -11.74
N PRO A 267 -3.23 0.36 -13.08
CA PRO A 267 -3.83 1.55 -13.65
C PRO A 267 -5.31 1.65 -13.31
N GLN A 268 -5.71 2.70 -12.61
CA GLN A 268 -7.08 2.95 -12.20
C GLN A 268 -7.48 4.41 -12.43
N TRP A 269 -8.79 4.66 -12.41
CA TRP A 269 -9.36 6.00 -12.41
C TRP A 269 -9.75 6.40 -11.00
N PHE A 270 -9.32 7.60 -10.61
CA PHE A 270 -9.55 8.15 -9.29
C PHE A 270 -10.21 9.52 -9.38
N ILE A 271 -11.12 9.80 -8.46
CA ILE A 271 -11.49 11.16 -8.10
C ILE A 271 -10.52 11.58 -7.01
N SER A 272 -9.63 12.52 -7.36
CA SER A 272 -8.61 13.00 -6.43
C SER A 272 -9.23 13.94 -5.41
N MET A 273 -8.97 13.66 -4.14
CA MET A 273 -9.46 14.48 -3.03
C MET A 273 -8.61 15.74 -2.84
N ASP A 274 -7.32 15.68 -3.17
CA ASP A 274 -6.38 16.80 -2.99
C ASP A 274 -6.42 17.80 -4.15
N LYS A 275 -6.72 17.33 -5.37
CA LYS A 275 -6.74 18.21 -6.54
C LYS A 275 -7.80 19.31 -6.41
N ASN A 276 -7.37 20.54 -6.75
CA ASN A 276 -8.22 21.71 -6.74
C ASN A 276 -8.95 21.93 -5.41
N ASN A 277 -8.33 21.54 -4.29
CA ASN A 277 -8.84 21.70 -2.93
C ASN A 277 -10.23 21.08 -2.71
N LEU A 278 -10.51 19.92 -3.32
CA LEU A 278 -11.83 19.27 -3.18
C LEU A 278 -12.10 18.89 -1.72
N LEU A 279 -11.15 18.27 -1.05
CA LEU A 279 -11.27 17.87 0.36
C LEU A 279 -11.54 19.08 1.26
N ASP A 280 -10.70 20.12 1.16
CA ASP A 280 -10.87 21.35 1.96
C ASP A 280 -12.21 22.02 1.71
N SER A 281 -12.67 22.03 0.45
CA SER A 281 -13.97 22.60 0.10
C SER A 281 -15.12 21.80 0.71
N CYS A 282 -15.01 20.46 0.72
CA CYS A 282 -16.00 19.59 1.35
C CYS A 282 -16.02 19.80 2.88
N LEU A 283 -14.87 19.84 3.54
CA LEU A 283 -14.77 20.06 4.98
C LEU A 283 -15.36 21.42 5.39
N LYS A 284 -15.09 22.49 4.64
CA LYS A 284 -15.71 23.80 4.85
C LYS A 284 -17.24 23.75 4.70
N LYS A 285 -17.74 23.03 3.70
CA LYS A 285 -19.19 22.89 3.49
C LYS A 285 -19.88 22.11 4.60
N ILE A 286 -19.23 21.16 5.25
CA ILE A 286 -19.75 20.47 6.44
C ILE A 286 -20.07 21.46 7.56
N ASP A 287 -19.25 22.48 7.74
CA ASP A 287 -19.45 23.51 8.78
C ASP A 287 -20.66 24.41 8.52
N GLU A 288 -21.05 24.57 7.26
CA GLU A 288 -22.19 25.39 6.82
C GLU A 288 -23.54 24.66 6.94
N ILE A 289 -23.53 23.31 7.09
CA ILE A 289 -24.74 22.49 7.15
C ILE A 289 -25.29 22.42 8.58
N ASN A 290 -26.59 22.56 8.73
CA ASN A 290 -27.27 22.31 10.00
C ASN A 290 -27.51 20.80 10.16
N TRP A 291 -26.81 20.19 11.12
CA TRP A 291 -26.83 18.76 11.36
C TRP A 291 -27.88 18.35 12.40
N LEU A 292 -28.79 17.45 12.02
CA LEU A 292 -29.77 16.83 12.93
C LEU A 292 -29.69 15.30 12.76
N PRO A 293 -29.20 14.56 13.76
CA PRO A 293 -28.62 15.04 15.04
C PRO A 293 -27.19 15.63 14.87
N GLU A 294 -26.77 16.47 15.81
CA GLU A 294 -25.47 17.17 15.76
C GLU A 294 -24.26 16.24 15.63
N TRP A 295 -24.30 15.04 16.22
CA TRP A 295 -23.21 14.06 16.11
C TRP A 295 -22.90 13.63 14.66
N GLY A 296 -23.86 13.80 13.75
CA GLY A 296 -23.67 13.54 12.32
C GLY A 296 -22.53 14.36 11.73
N LYS A 297 -22.32 15.59 12.22
CA LYS A 297 -21.23 16.47 11.77
C LYS A 297 -19.85 15.87 12.05
N SER A 298 -19.60 15.44 13.28
CA SER A 298 -18.30 14.88 13.66
C SER A 298 -18.01 13.58 12.88
N ARG A 299 -19.03 12.76 12.70
CA ARG A 299 -18.89 11.51 11.95
C ARG A 299 -18.53 11.73 10.48
N ILE A 300 -19.22 12.62 9.78
CA ILE A 300 -18.93 12.90 8.36
C ILE A 300 -17.57 13.60 8.21
N ASN A 301 -17.22 14.49 9.15
CA ASN A 301 -15.93 15.16 9.14
C ASN A 301 -14.78 14.14 9.26
N SER A 302 -14.83 13.21 10.22
CA SER A 302 -13.82 12.14 10.35
C SER A 302 -13.77 11.23 9.13
N MET A 303 -14.91 10.89 8.53
CA MET A 303 -14.95 10.07 7.32
C MET A 303 -14.34 10.74 6.09
N LEU A 304 -14.33 12.08 6.04
CA LEU A 304 -13.77 12.83 4.90
C LEU A 304 -12.33 13.23 5.13
N SER A 305 -11.94 13.62 6.35
CA SER A 305 -10.60 14.11 6.64
C SER A 305 -9.49 13.10 6.33
N GLU A 306 -9.77 11.82 6.49
CA GLU A 306 -8.83 10.71 6.25
C GLU A 306 -9.11 9.98 4.93
N ARG A 307 -10.00 10.53 4.07
CA ARG A 307 -10.44 9.84 2.88
C ARG A 307 -9.38 9.85 1.78
N PRO A 308 -8.91 8.67 1.34
CA PRO A 308 -8.00 8.58 0.20
C PRO A 308 -8.72 8.95 -1.11
N ASP A 309 -7.97 9.11 -2.20
CA ASP A 309 -8.50 9.24 -3.55
C ASP A 309 -9.52 8.13 -3.83
N TRP A 310 -10.67 8.50 -4.37
CA TRP A 310 -11.75 7.54 -4.63
C TRP A 310 -11.49 6.77 -5.93
N CYS A 311 -11.12 5.50 -5.83
CA CYS A 311 -11.04 4.58 -6.97
C CYS A 311 -12.45 4.29 -7.51
N ILE A 312 -12.74 4.80 -8.73
CA ILE A 312 -14.06 4.64 -9.37
C ILE A 312 -14.10 3.52 -10.41
N SER A 313 -12.95 3.06 -10.91
CA SER A 313 -12.90 2.01 -11.92
C SER A 313 -13.04 0.61 -11.32
N ARG A 314 -13.67 -0.28 -12.09
CA ARG A 314 -13.82 -1.70 -11.79
C ARG A 314 -13.50 -2.51 -13.04
N GLN A 315 -13.05 -3.75 -12.87
CA GLN A 315 -12.76 -4.66 -13.96
C GLN A 315 -13.90 -5.65 -14.22
N ARG A 316 -15.12 -5.27 -13.85
CA ARG A 316 -16.34 -6.06 -14.06
C ARG A 316 -17.27 -5.37 -15.02
N HIS A 317 -17.87 -6.13 -15.94
CA HIS A 317 -18.82 -5.65 -16.96
C HIS A 317 -20.24 -5.42 -16.40
N TRP A 318 -20.36 -4.82 -15.21
CA TRP A 318 -21.67 -4.53 -14.63
C TRP A 318 -21.70 -3.09 -14.09
N GLY A 319 -22.76 -2.38 -14.41
CA GLY A 319 -22.94 -0.97 -14.03
C GLY A 319 -22.70 0.01 -15.19
N ALA A 320 -22.66 1.30 -14.87
CA ALA A 320 -22.42 2.35 -15.83
C ALA A 320 -20.96 2.33 -16.31
N PRO A 321 -20.68 2.18 -17.62
CA PRO A 321 -19.33 2.25 -18.13
C PRO A 321 -18.72 3.64 -17.94
N ILE A 322 -17.39 3.70 -17.83
CA ILE A 322 -16.62 4.95 -17.81
C ILE A 322 -16.23 5.28 -19.26
N PRO A 323 -16.94 6.20 -19.93
CA PRO A 323 -16.80 6.43 -21.38
C PRO A 323 -15.67 7.42 -21.65
N LEU A 324 -14.43 7.03 -21.37
CA LEU A 324 -13.25 7.86 -21.52
C LEU A 324 -12.30 7.33 -22.58
N PHE A 325 -11.83 8.22 -23.44
CA PHE A 325 -10.80 7.93 -24.43
C PHE A 325 -9.48 8.58 -24.00
N VAL A 326 -8.41 7.81 -24.10
CA VAL A 326 -7.07 8.24 -23.71
C VAL A 326 -6.07 8.03 -24.84
N ASN A 327 -5.10 8.90 -24.93
CA ASN A 327 -3.97 8.69 -25.82
C ASN A 327 -3.15 7.47 -25.33
N LYS A 328 -2.88 6.52 -26.23
CA LYS A 328 -2.19 5.27 -25.89
C LYS A 328 -0.80 5.47 -25.32
N SER A 329 -0.06 6.47 -25.82
CA SER A 329 1.32 6.71 -25.42
C SER A 329 1.42 7.59 -24.17
N SER A 330 0.60 8.64 -24.06
CA SER A 330 0.71 9.61 -22.95
C SER A 330 -0.26 9.35 -21.80
N GLY A 331 -1.26 8.48 -21.99
CA GLY A 331 -2.35 8.26 -21.03
C GLY A 331 -3.28 9.45 -20.79
N LYS A 332 -3.07 10.57 -21.50
CA LYS A 332 -3.86 11.79 -21.34
C LYS A 332 -5.27 11.59 -21.90
N LEU A 333 -6.25 12.19 -21.25
CA LEU A 333 -7.63 12.23 -21.70
C LEU A 333 -7.75 12.94 -23.07
N HIS A 334 -8.68 12.47 -23.88
CA HIS A 334 -9.04 13.16 -25.12
C HIS A 334 -9.56 14.57 -24.80
N LYS A 335 -9.17 15.56 -25.59
CA LYS A 335 -9.55 16.97 -25.37
C LYS A 335 -11.06 17.22 -25.37
N ASP A 336 -11.80 16.43 -26.15
CA ASP A 336 -13.27 16.51 -26.29
C ASP A 336 -14.00 15.52 -25.37
N SER A 337 -13.39 15.06 -24.27
CA SER A 337 -13.98 14.06 -23.36
C SER A 337 -15.39 14.40 -22.90
N LEU A 338 -15.70 15.68 -22.64
CA LEU A 338 -17.05 16.11 -22.25
C LEU A 338 -18.08 15.87 -23.35
N LYS A 339 -17.75 16.22 -24.60
CA LYS A 339 -18.64 15.98 -25.76
C LYS A 339 -18.84 14.49 -26.02
N ILE A 340 -17.80 13.70 -25.84
CA ILE A 340 -17.85 12.23 -25.94
C ILE A 340 -18.79 11.66 -24.89
N ILE A 341 -18.69 12.11 -23.64
CA ILE A 341 -19.59 11.69 -22.56
C ILE A 341 -21.06 12.02 -22.90
N GLU A 342 -21.33 13.19 -23.44
CA GLU A 342 -22.68 13.57 -23.85
C GLU A 342 -23.22 12.63 -24.95
N LYS A 343 -22.46 12.40 -26.03
CA LYS A 343 -22.84 11.46 -27.10
C LYS A 343 -23.10 10.04 -26.56
N VAL A 344 -22.23 9.56 -25.65
CA VAL A 344 -22.42 8.26 -25.02
C VAL A 344 -23.68 8.25 -24.15
N ALA A 345 -23.97 9.33 -23.43
CA ALA A 345 -25.17 9.45 -22.62
C ALA A 345 -26.45 9.37 -23.49
N GLU A 346 -26.50 10.10 -24.62
CA GLU A 346 -27.59 10.04 -25.59
C GLU A 346 -27.80 8.62 -26.14
N LYS A 347 -26.72 7.95 -26.52
CA LYS A 347 -26.79 6.58 -27.04
C LYS A 347 -27.31 5.58 -26.01
N ILE A 348 -26.89 5.73 -24.75
CA ILE A 348 -27.36 4.87 -23.65
C ILE A 348 -28.82 5.20 -23.28
N GLU A 349 -29.26 6.44 -23.37
CA GLU A 349 -30.64 6.81 -23.17
C GLU A 349 -31.57 6.07 -24.16
N GLN A 350 -31.12 5.89 -25.39
CA GLN A 350 -31.88 5.22 -26.45
C GLN A 350 -31.80 3.69 -26.36
N GLY A 351 -30.65 3.12 -26.05
CA GLY A 351 -30.39 1.69 -26.19
C GLY A 351 -29.89 0.99 -24.91
N GLY A 352 -29.89 1.68 -23.76
CA GLY A 352 -29.33 1.14 -22.50
C GLY A 352 -27.82 1.04 -22.50
N ALA A 353 -27.25 0.61 -21.36
CA ALA A 353 -25.79 0.50 -21.16
C ALA A 353 -25.10 -0.47 -22.16
N GLU A 354 -25.83 -1.47 -22.65
CA GLU A 354 -25.33 -2.44 -23.63
C GLU A 354 -24.91 -1.76 -24.94
N SER A 355 -25.53 -0.62 -25.31
CA SER A 355 -25.17 0.12 -26.50
C SER A 355 -23.73 0.64 -26.50
N TRP A 356 -23.12 0.87 -25.34
CA TRP A 356 -21.71 1.22 -25.23
C TRP A 356 -20.80 0.05 -25.64
N PHE A 357 -21.11 -1.15 -25.17
CA PHE A 357 -20.28 -2.34 -25.41
C PHE A 357 -20.43 -2.88 -26.83
N SER A 358 -21.55 -2.60 -27.49
CA SER A 358 -21.82 -3.01 -28.88
C SER A 358 -21.41 -1.99 -29.92
N SER A 359 -21.02 -0.78 -29.51
CA SER A 359 -20.66 0.31 -30.44
C SER A 359 -19.19 0.26 -30.87
N ASP A 360 -18.92 0.69 -32.09
CA ASP A 360 -17.55 0.96 -32.51
C ASP A 360 -17.05 2.25 -31.82
N PRO A 361 -15.88 2.26 -31.20
CA PRO A 361 -15.28 3.47 -30.62
C PRO A 361 -15.18 4.67 -31.58
N ILE A 362 -15.14 4.44 -32.89
CA ILE A 362 -15.06 5.48 -33.91
C ILE A 362 -16.36 6.31 -33.99
N GLU A 363 -17.47 5.79 -33.50
CA GLU A 363 -18.78 6.48 -33.51
C GLU A 363 -18.83 7.68 -32.55
N PHE A 364 -17.92 7.77 -31.63
CA PHE A 364 -17.83 8.80 -30.60
C PHE A 364 -16.73 9.82 -30.88
#